data_38bbc159046dfb37af734dc4652fcfbc
#
_entry.id   38bbc159046dfb37af734dc4652fcfbc
#
_cell.length_a   1.000
_cell.length_b   1.000
_cell.length_c   1.000
_cell.angle_alpha   90.00
_cell.angle_beta   90.00
_cell.angle_gamma   90.00
#
_symmetry.space_group_name_H-M   'P 1'
#
loop_
_entity.id
_entity.type
_entity.pdbx_description
1 polymer ?
#
loop_
_entity_poly.entity_id
_entity_poly.type
_entity_poly.pdbx_seq_one_letter_code
_entity_poly.pdbx_strand_id
1 'polypeptide(L)'
;MEDLYKEHILDHYRNPRNKLALDRFDIKQNGVNPSCGDTLVLYILFDNNGRVKDVSFEGSGCAISQAAASILTEKINGMTKRELEKMLPSDVYKLLGISISPARELCALLAYHALEEGLAQYNNQKNLKI
;
A
#
# COMPACT_ATOMS: atom_id res chain seq x y z
N MET A 1 15.41 -16.70 -12.29
CA MET A 1 15.08 -15.30 -11.94
C MET A 1 13.60 -15.08 -11.84
N GLU A 2 12.82 -15.42 -12.86
CA GLU A 2 11.37 -15.29 -12.81
C GLU A 2 10.71 -16.10 -11.68
N ASP A 3 11.23 -17.29 -11.42
CA ASP A 3 10.69 -18.16 -10.38
C ASP A 3 10.85 -17.57 -8.98
N LEU A 4 11.96 -16.88 -8.72
CA LEU A 4 12.19 -16.21 -7.44
C LEU A 4 11.18 -15.11 -7.20
N TYR A 5 10.88 -14.32 -8.24
CA TYR A 5 9.91 -13.24 -8.12
C TYR A 5 8.50 -13.77 -7.94
N LYS A 6 8.17 -14.87 -8.62
CA LYS A 6 6.88 -15.54 -8.44
C LYS A 6 6.74 -16.07 -7.02
N GLU A 7 7.80 -16.67 -6.47
CA GLU A 7 7.79 -17.17 -5.09
C GLU A 7 7.60 -16.04 -4.09
N HIS A 8 8.26 -14.90 -4.31
CA HIS A 8 8.12 -13.72 -3.46
C HIS A 8 6.65 -13.24 -3.45
N ILE A 9 6.04 -13.10 -4.60
CA ILE A 9 4.64 -12.70 -4.72
C ILE A 9 3.72 -13.71 -4.04
N LEU A 10 3.92 -14.99 -4.30
CA LEU A 10 3.09 -16.05 -3.71
C LEU A 10 3.23 -16.09 -2.19
N ASP A 11 4.46 -15.88 -1.67
CA ASP A 11 4.68 -15.84 -0.25
C ASP A 11 3.88 -14.71 0.40
N HIS A 12 3.95 -13.51 -0.15
CA HIS A 12 3.20 -12.38 0.38
C HIS A 12 1.69 -12.56 0.23
N TYR A 13 1.25 -13.27 -0.80
CA TYR A 13 -0.16 -13.57 -0.97
C TYR A 13 -0.65 -14.59 0.06
N ARG A 14 0.12 -15.65 0.27
CA ARG A 14 -0.25 -16.72 1.21
C ARG A 14 -0.07 -16.32 2.66
N ASN A 15 0.95 -15.52 2.93
CA ASN A 15 1.33 -15.08 4.27
C ASN A 15 1.45 -13.56 4.30
N PRO A 16 0.34 -12.83 4.11
CA PRO A 16 0.41 -11.37 4.03
C PRO A 16 0.87 -10.76 5.34
N ARG A 17 1.78 -9.79 5.22
CA ARG A 17 2.25 -9.01 6.35
C ARG A 17 1.32 -7.83 6.51
N ASN A 18 1.04 -7.49 7.78
CA ASN A 18 0.27 -6.30 8.10
C ASN A 18 -1.18 -6.32 7.60
N LYS A 19 -1.76 -7.50 7.40
CA LYS A 19 -3.15 -7.62 6.95
C LYS A 19 -4.08 -7.68 8.16
N LEU A 20 -4.41 -6.51 8.68
CA LEU A 20 -5.32 -6.35 9.83
C LEU A 20 -5.83 -4.93 9.86
N ALA A 21 -6.89 -4.69 10.64
CA ALA A 21 -7.38 -3.34 10.92
C ALA A 21 -6.59 -2.75 12.08
N LEU A 22 -6.35 -1.44 12.04
CA LEU A 22 -5.78 -0.72 13.18
C LEU A 22 -6.90 0.00 13.93
N ASP A 23 -6.85 -0.06 15.25
CA ASP A 23 -7.80 0.67 16.11
C ASP A 23 -7.48 2.16 16.15
N ARG A 24 -6.22 2.52 15.98
CA ARG A 24 -5.75 3.90 16.00
C ARG A 24 -4.99 4.17 14.71
N PHE A 25 -5.31 5.28 14.06
CA PHE A 25 -4.71 5.64 12.79
C PHE A 25 -4.81 7.14 12.54
N ASP A 26 -3.88 7.66 11.78
CA ASP A 26 -3.94 9.01 11.24
C ASP A 26 -4.56 9.01 9.85
N ILE A 27 -4.37 7.91 9.12
CA ILE A 27 -4.92 7.73 7.77
C ILE A 27 -5.68 6.42 7.73
N LYS A 28 -6.89 6.47 7.20
CA LYS A 28 -7.68 5.31 6.81
C LYS A 28 -8.25 5.62 5.44
N GLN A 29 -7.78 4.91 4.44
CA GLN A 29 -8.12 5.21 3.05
C GLN A 29 -8.62 3.98 2.33
N ASN A 30 -9.80 4.09 1.72
CA ASN A 30 -10.36 3.04 0.88
C ASN A 30 -9.78 3.13 -0.52
N GLY A 31 -9.59 1.98 -1.15
CA GLY A 31 -9.24 1.87 -2.55
C GLY A 31 -10.07 0.79 -3.21
N VAL A 32 -10.44 1.01 -4.46
CA VAL A 32 -11.23 0.06 -5.24
C VAL A 32 -10.70 0.01 -6.66
N ASN A 33 -10.55 -1.21 -7.17
CA ASN A 33 -10.32 -1.44 -8.59
C ASN A 33 -11.58 -2.04 -9.17
N PRO A 34 -12.47 -1.23 -9.79
CA PRO A 34 -13.76 -1.73 -10.25
C PRO A 34 -13.64 -2.76 -11.39
N SER A 35 -12.55 -2.74 -12.15
CA SER A 35 -12.36 -3.68 -13.25
C SER A 35 -12.20 -5.12 -12.78
N CYS A 36 -11.58 -5.32 -11.61
CA CYS A 36 -11.31 -6.65 -11.06
C CYS A 36 -12.08 -6.92 -9.77
N GLY A 37 -12.79 -5.94 -9.25
CA GLY A 37 -13.49 -6.08 -7.98
C GLY A 37 -12.59 -6.08 -6.76
N ASP A 38 -11.32 -5.69 -6.91
CA ASP A 38 -10.38 -5.60 -5.78
C ASP A 38 -10.79 -4.45 -4.86
N THR A 39 -10.73 -4.69 -3.56
CA THR A 39 -10.99 -3.67 -2.54
C THR A 39 -9.86 -3.64 -1.53
N LEU A 40 -9.63 -2.47 -0.96
CA LEU A 40 -8.57 -2.29 0.02
C LEU A 40 -8.90 -1.14 0.96
N VAL A 41 -8.53 -1.30 2.22
CA VAL A 41 -8.50 -0.21 3.19
C VAL A 41 -7.09 -0.15 3.73
N LEU A 42 -6.46 1.01 3.61
CA LEU A 42 -5.08 1.24 4.09
C LEU A 42 -5.15 2.05 5.37
N TYR A 43 -4.42 1.61 6.40
CA TYR A 43 -4.32 2.29 7.69
C TYR A 43 -2.87 2.70 7.93
N ILE A 44 -2.66 3.93 8.37
CA ILE A 44 -1.33 4.42 8.74
C ILE A 44 -1.43 5.21 10.04
N LEU A 45 -0.52 4.91 10.96
CA LEU A 45 -0.33 5.69 12.19
C LEU A 45 1.10 6.22 12.20
N PHE A 46 1.26 7.52 12.38
CA PHE A 46 2.57 8.15 12.49
C PHE A 46 3.00 8.27 13.94
N ASP A 47 4.30 8.25 14.18
CA ASP A 47 4.84 8.55 15.51
C ASP A 47 5.05 10.06 15.67
N ASN A 48 5.59 10.48 16.81
CA ASN A 48 5.80 11.88 17.12
C ASN A 48 6.85 12.54 16.22
N ASN A 49 7.68 11.75 15.54
CA ASN A 49 8.71 12.24 14.64
C ASN A 49 8.26 12.27 13.17
N GLY A 50 7.00 11.96 12.93
CA GLY A 50 6.45 11.96 11.57
C GLY A 50 6.84 10.73 10.75
N ARG A 51 7.24 9.65 11.41
CA ARG A 51 7.54 8.38 10.75
C ARG A 51 6.38 7.43 10.91
N VAL A 52 6.22 6.53 9.95
CA VAL A 52 5.21 5.48 10.03
C VAL A 52 5.55 4.56 11.20
N LYS A 53 4.68 4.56 12.20
CA LYS A 53 4.80 3.69 13.38
C LYS A 53 4.10 2.35 13.14
N ASP A 54 2.87 2.41 12.64
CA ASP A 54 2.10 1.23 12.28
C ASP A 54 1.46 1.45 10.92
N VAL A 55 1.43 0.41 10.11
CA VAL A 55 0.75 0.42 8.82
C VAL A 55 0.14 -0.95 8.60
N SER A 56 -1.08 -0.96 8.08
CA SER A 56 -1.76 -2.22 7.81
C SER A 56 -2.80 -2.04 6.72
N PHE A 57 -3.37 -3.14 6.27
CA PHE A 57 -4.42 -3.10 5.27
C PHE A 57 -5.42 -4.22 5.48
N GLU A 58 -6.62 -3.98 4.98
CA GLU A 58 -7.65 -5.01 4.83
C GLU A 58 -8.11 -4.99 3.39
N GLY A 59 -8.74 -6.05 2.95
CA GLY A 59 -9.33 -6.07 1.62
C GLY A 59 -9.33 -7.44 1.02
N SER A 60 -9.88 -7.52 -0.18
CA SER A 60 -9.92 -8.75 -0.96
C SER A 60 -9.64 -8.44 -2.41
N GLY A 61 -9.14 -9.43 -3.14
CA GLY A 61 -8.81 -9.24 -4.54
C GLY A 61 -7.89 -10.32 -5.05
N CYS A 62 -7.29 -10.06 -6.20
CA CYS A 62 -6.40 -11.02 -6.84
C CYS A 62 -5.08 -11.14 -6.08
N ALA A 63 -4.31 -12.17 -6.43
CA ALA A 63 -3.02 -12.41 -5.78
C ALA A 63 -2.08 -11.22 -5.91
N ILE A 64 -2.09 -10.53 -7.05
CA ILE A 64 -1.21 -9.38 -7.29
C ILE A 64 -1.58 -8.21 -6.36
N SER A 65 -2.87 -7.87 -6.24
CA SER A 65 -3.28 -6.75 -5.40
C SER A 65 -2.97 -7.01 -3.92
N GLN A 66 -3.21 -8.23 -3.47
CA GLN A 66 -2.97 -8.60 -2.07
C GLN A 66 -1.47 -8.68 -1.75
N ALA A 67 -0.69 -9.29 -2.63
CA ALA A 67 0.76 -9.35 -2.46
C ALA A 67 1.39 -7.96 -2.51
N ALA A 68 0.95 -7.11 -3.44
CA ALA A 68 1.47 -5.76 -3.57
C ALA A 68 1.19 -4.93 -2.31
N ALA A 69 0.00 -5.04 -1.74
CA ALA A 69 -0.34 -4.34 -0.50
C ALA A 69 0.56 -4.82 0.66
N SER A 70 0.75 -6.13 0.78
CA SER A 70 1.63 -6.70 1.81
C SER A 70 3.07 -6.18 1.67
N ILE A 71 3.60 -6.22 0.46
CA ILE A 71 4.97 -5.78 0.17
C ILE A 71 5.12 -4.28 0.44
N LEU A 72 4.15 -3.49 -0.02
CA LEU A 72 4.19 -2.04 0.17
C LEU A 72 4.13 -1.66 1.66
N THR A 73 3.21 -2.26 2.43
CA THR A 73 3.10 -1.94 3.85
C THR A 73 4.38 -2.29 4.61
N GLU A 74 5.03 -3.39 4.25
CA GLU A 74 6.30 -3.77 4.85
C GLU A 74 7.39 -2.74 4.53
N LYS A 75 7.42 -2.26 3.29
CA LYS A 75 8.41 -1.29 2.84
C LYS A 75 8.25 0.07 3.51
N ILE A 76 7.03 0.57 3.64
CA ILE A 76 6.81 1.94 4.12
C ILE A 76 6.85 2.07 5.64
N ASN A 77 6.85 0.96 6.37
CA ASN A 77 6.97 1.00 7.83
C ASN A 77 8.30 1.67 8.21
N GLY A 78 8.23 2.70 9.04
CA GLY A 78 9.41 3.46 9.46
C GLY A 78 9.80 4.62 8.56
N MET A 79 9.18 4.76 7.39
CA MET A 79 9.45 5.87 6.48
C MET A 79 8.82 7.16 7.00
N THR A 80 9.43 8.30 6.66
CA THR A 80 8.84 9.60 6.97
C THR A 80 7.72 9.92 5.99
N LYS A 81 6.82 10.82 6.40
CA LYS A 81 5.75 11.28 5.51
C LYS A 81 6.31 11.85 4.21
N ARG A 82 7.42 12.60 4.29
CA ARG A 82 8.07 13.18 3.12
C ARG A 82 8.58 12.09 2.16
N GLU A 83 9.16 11.02 2.71
CA GLU A 83 9.60 9.90 1.88
C GLU A 83 8.43 9.21 1.20
N LEU A 84 7.29 9.05 1.91
CA LEU A 84 6.08 8.48 1.32
C LEU A 84 5.59 9.33 0.14
N GLU A 85 5.60 10.66 0.31
CA GLU A 85 5.14 11.57 -0.73
C GLU A 85 6.00 11.55 -1.98
N LYS A 86 7.25 11.12 -1.86
CA LYS A 86 8.18 11.03 -3.00
C LYS A 86 8.11 9.71 -3.75
N MET A 87 7.36 8.74 -3.25
CA MET A 87 7.24 7.44 -3.92
C MET A 87 6.54 7.58 -5.26
N LEU A 88 7.01 6.77 -6.22
CA LEU A 88 6.49 6.74 -7.59
C LEU A 88 5.98 5.33 -7.90
N PRO A 89 5.10 5.18 -8.90
CA PRO A 89 4.67 3.85 -9.33
C PRO A 89 5.82 2.92 -9.68
N SER A 90 6.91 3.48 -10.24
CA SER A 90 8.11 2.69 -10.56
C SER A 90 8.74 2.04 -9.33
N ASP A 91 8.62 2.68 -8.17
CA ASP A 91 9.13 2.10 -6.92
C ASP A 91 8.35 0.84 -6.55
N VAL A 92 7.04 0.84 -6.78
CA VAL A 92 6.19 -0.32 -6.52
C VAL A 92 6.60 -1.48 -7.44
N TYR A 93 6.78 -1.20 -8.73
CA TYR A 93 7.19 -2.24 -9.69
C TYR A 93 8.53 -2.85 -9.31
N LYS A 94 9.47 -2.04 -8.83
CA LYS A 94 10.76 -2.54 -8.35
C LYS A 94 10.60 -3.46 -7.15
N LEU A 95 9.71 -3.09 -6.23
CA LEU A 95 9.45 -3.91 -5.05
C LEU A 95 8.83 -5.26 -5.41
N LEU A 96 7.94 -5.27 -6.41
CA LEU A 96 7.31 -6.51 -6.86
C LEU A 96 8.30 -7.41 -7.59
N GLY A 97 9.26 -6.82 -8.31
CA GLY A 97 10.31 -7.56 -8.99
C GLY A 97 9.86 -8.38 -10.18
N ILE A 98 8.65 -8.16 -10.67
CA ILE A 98 8.12 -8.87 -11.83
C ILE A 98 7.60 -7.85 -12.85
N SER A 99 7.48 -8.29 -14.10
CA SER A 99 6.84 -7.48 -15.12
C SER A 99 5.34 -7.53 -14.92
N ILE A 100 4.70 -6.36 -14.92
CA ILE A 100 3.25 -6.26 -14.75
C ILE A 100 2.62 -5.93 -16.09
N SER A 101 1.69 -6.77 -16.54
CA SER A 101 0.95 -6.52 -17.77
C SER A 101 0.03 -5.31 -17.60
N PRO A 102 -0.31 -4.59 -18.69
CA PRO A 102 -1.23 -3.45 -18.59
C PRO A 102 -2.56 -3.81 -17.92
N ALA A 103 -3.05 -5.04 -18.11
CA ALA A 103 -4.30 -5.48 -17.49
C ALA A 103 -4.20 -5.58 -15.97
N ARG A 104 -3.00 -5.69 -15.41
CA ARG A 104 -2.77 -5.87 -13.97
C ARG A 104 -2.18 -4.65 -13.28
N GLU A 105 -1.94 -3.56 -14.02
CA GLU A 105 -1.36 -2.36 -13.43
C GLU A 105 -2.19 -1.80 -12.29
N LEU A 106 -3.51 -1.73 -12.45
CA LEU A 106 -4.39 -1.21 -11.40
C LEU A 106 -4.40 -2.12 -10.18
N CYS A 107 -4.28 -3.43 -10.38
CA CYS A 107 -4.18 -4.36 -9.26
C CYS A 107 -2.87 -4.14 -8.50
N ALA A 108 -1.77 -4.01 -9.21
CA ALA A 108 -0.45 -3.83 -8.60
C ALA A 108 -0.34 -2.49 -7.86
N LEU A 109 -1.01 -1.46 -8.34
CA LEU A 109 -0.91 -0.10 -7.80
C LEU A 109 -2.05 0.28 -6.86
N LEU A 110 -2.98 -0.63 -6.55
CA LEU A 110 -4.14 -0.30 -5.73
C LEU A 110 -3.75 0.28 -4.37
N ALA A 111 -2.85 -0.39 -3.65
CA ALA A 111 -2.38 0.10 -2.34
C ALA A 111 -1.60 1.41 -2.47
N TYR A 112 -0.80 1.55 -3.52
CA TYR A 112 -0.06 2.78 -3.78
C TYR A 112 -1.00 3.97 -4.02
N HIS A 113 -2.05 3.78 -4.82
CA HIS A 113 -3.02 4.84 -5.06
C HIS A 113 -3.79 5.21 -3.78
N ALA A 114 -4.12 4.22 -2.94
CA ALA A 114 -4.73 4.50 -1.64
C ALA A 114 -3.77 5.31 -0.76
N LEU A 115 -2.49 5.01 -0.80
CA LEU A 115 -1.47 5.76 -0.06
C LEU A 115 -1.43 7.22 -0.54
N GLU A 116 -1.39 7.45 -1.85
CA GLU A 116 -1.38 8.80 -2.41
C GLU A 116 -2.61 9.60 -1.99
N GLU A 117 -3.80 9.01 -2.16
CA GLU A 117 -5.05 9.67 -1.81
C GLU A 117 -5.14 9.94 -0.31
N GLY A 118 -4.72 8.97 0.49
CA GLY A 118 -4.73 9.11 1.94
C GLY A 118 -3.81 10.22 2.42
N LEU A 119 -2.63 10.33 1.84
CA LEU A 119 -1.68 11.39 2.17
C LEU A 119 -2.23 12.76 1.78
N ALA A 120 -2.84 12.87 0.59
CA ALA A 120 -3.42 14.12 0.13
C ALA A 120 -4.54 14.60 1.06
N GLN A 121 -5.43 13.69 1.46
CA GLN A 121 -6.51 14.03 2.38
C GLN A 121 -5.99 14.40 3.75
N TYR A 122 -5.00 13.68 4.25
CA TYR A 122 -4.40 13.96 5.55
C TYR A 122 -3.74 15.35 5.56
N ASN A 123 -3.03 15.72 4.51
CA ASN A 123 -2.41 17.03 4.38
C ASN A 123 -3.47 18.14 4.31
N ASN A 124 -4.57 17.91 3.58
CA ASN A 124 -5.66 18.88 3.48
C ASN A 124 -6.33 19.09 4.83
N GLN A 125 -6.58 18.02 5.59
CA GLN A 125 -7.19 18.11 6.91
C GLN A 125 -6.31 18.89 7.88
N LYS A 126 -4.99 18.69 7.84
CA LYS A 126 -4.05 19.45 8.67
C LYS A 126 -4.08 20.92 8.33
N ASN A 127 -4.13 21.25 7.04
CA ASN A 127 -4.17 22.64 6.59
C ASN A 127 -5.47 23.33 7.01
N LEU A 128 -6.58 22.58 7.07
CA LEU A 128 -7.87 23.13 7.49
C LEU A 128 -7.96 23.39 8.99
N LYS A 129 -7.09 22.81 9.79
CA LYS A 129 -7.10 22.99 11.25
C LYS A 129 -6.34 24.23 11.71
N ILE A 130 -5.81 24.99 10.80
CA ILE A 130 -5.18 26.26 11.08
C ILE A 130 -6.26 27.34 11.14
#